data_d11c223e422d4b423297a20d616b1144
#
_entry.id   d11c223e422d4b423297a20d616b1144
#
_cell.length_a   1.000
_cell.length_b   1.000
_cell.length_c   1.000
_cell.angle_alpha   90.00
_cell.angle_beta   90.00
_cell.angle_gamma   90.00
#
_symmetry.space_group_name_H-M   'P 1'
#
loop_
_entity.id
_entity.type
_entity.pdbx_description
1 polymer ?
#
loop_
_entity_poly.entity_id
_entity_poly.type
_entity_poly.pdbx_seq_one_letter_code
_entity_poly.pdbx_strand_id
1 'polypeptide(L)'
;MAQSDQTIQNAAFPAVRADINDNLAAIYSQNSGASAPSTTVAFQPWVDTSSSPPVWKIRNAANSAWITVGVLDPTNFQVGGVSPIANGGTGQTTAAAAIAALLPSQTGNADKALVTDGAGLLWSVITSSSFTKYTFAAGSGTGSTRTHTWVKPSSGTTAIVLVWGGGGAGGADNSAGGGGGAGASCGITFLRLADLGATETITIGQGGQGVSSDGNGASGTDSTFGSFVTGYGGVGGDDDDSEYAVGARWFGTQVKTNDPSFSVLSNRHAEDILSGGTGGRSNSGDNAQLGGGQAYFGGGGGGGAKESENTYVAPGGTSVIGGNGGNGRAGSNDGGAGSIPGGGGGGVEDGIAGSGGDGECWVLIF
;
A
#
# COMPACT_ATOMS: atom_id res chain seq x y z
N MET A 1 31.48 34.25 54.08
CA MET A 1 30.28 33.43 54.31
C MET A 1 30.41 32.87 55.72
N ALA A 2 29.36 32.96 56.47
CA ALA A 2 29.40 32.62 57.88
C ALA A 2 28.90 31.19 58.09
N GLN A 3 29.69 30.38 58.78
CA GLN A 3 29.26 29.09 59.33
C GLN A 3 29.22 29.25 60.86
N SER A 4 28.17 28.76 61.46
CA SER A 4 28.02 28.81 62.94
C SER A 4 28.86 27.70 63.56
N ASP A 5 29.57 28.04 64.65
CA ASP A 5 30.13 27.08 65.62
C ASP A 5 29.10 26.66 66.67
N GLN A 6 27.89 27.24 66.61
CA GLN A 6 26.73 27.00 67.52
C GLN A 6 26.98 27.36 68.93
N THR A 7 27.95 28.24 69.17
CA THR A 7 28.35 28.65 70.49
C THR A 7 28.27 30.17 70.59
N ILE A 8 27.77 30.68 71.72
CA ILE A 8 27.86 32.09 72.14
C ILE A 8 28.80 32.17 73.34
N GLN A 9 29.94 32.78 73.09
CA GLN A 9 30.97 32.89 74.15
C GLN A 9 30.53 33.83 75.24
N ASN A 10 30.80 33.46 76.49
CA ASN A 10 30.63 34.38 77.65
C ASN A 10 31.81 35.34 77.67
N ALA A 11 31.66 36.48 77.04
CA ALA A 11 32.70 37.47 76.83
C ALA A 11 32.15 38.89 77.02
N ALA A 12 33.03 39.91 76.80
CA ALA A 12 32.56 41.34 76.86
C ALA A 12 31.47 41.57 75.79
N PHE A 13 30.52 42.46 76.09
CA PHE A 13 29.33 42.72 75.27
C PHE A 13 29.59 42.89 73.78
N PRO A 14 30.64 43.58 73.29
CA PRO A 14 30.94 43.63 71.84
C PRO A 14 31.24 42.30 71.27
N ALA A 15 31.95 41.39 71.93
CA ALA A 15 32.27 40.04 71.43
C ALA A 15 31.02 39.15 71.39
N VAL A 16 30.21 39.17 72.46
CA VAL A 16 28.91 38.46 72.48
C VAL A 16 28.00 38.90 71.31
N ARG A 17 27.96 40.21 71.03
CA ARG A 17 27.16 40.74 69.90
C ARG A 17 27.72 40.29 68.61
N ALA A 18 29.04 40.18 68.40
CA ALA A 18 29.64 39.66 67.20
C ALA A 18 29.27 38.20 67.02
N ASP A 19 29.41 37.36 68.06
CA ASP A 19 29.01 35.93 67.99
C ASP A 19 27.53 35.75 67.63
N ILE A 20 26.66 36.57 68.23
CA ILE A 20 25.22 36.51 67.82
C ILE A 20 25.03 36.86 66.37
N ASN A 21 25.68 37.92 65.86
CA ASN A 21 25.54 38.31 64.46
C ASN A 21 26.09 37.27 63.56
N ASP A 22 27.22 36.63 63.85
CA ASP A 22 27.82 35.56 63.03
C ASP A 22 26.95 34.32 63.01
N ASN A 23 26.38 33.91 64.12
CA ASN A 23 25.41 32.84 64.23
C ASN A 23 24.13 33.13 63.40
N LEU A 24 23.60 34.36 63.49
CA LEU A 24 22.48 34.79 62.67
C LEU A 24 22.82 34.80 61.18
N ALA A 25 23.99 35.28 60.78
CA ALA A 25 24.45 35.28 59.42
C ALA A 25 24.60 33.85 58.89
N ALA A 26 25.09 32.91 59.70
CA ALA A 26 25.14 31.50 59.36
C ALA A 26 23.76 30.90 59.12
N ILE A 27 22.79 31.20 59.97
CA ILE A 27 21.40 30.76 59.84
C ILE A 27 20.80 31.31 58.53
N TYR A 28 20.91 32.63 58.28
CA TYR A 28 20.36 33.27 57.08
C TYR A 28 21.01 32.74 55.78
N SER A 29 22.31 32.43 55.83
CA SER A 29 23.02 31.85 54.68
C SER A 29 22.93 30.32 54.60
N GLN A 30 22.15 29.69 55.51
CA GLN A 30 22.05 28.24 55.65
C GLN A 30 23.43 27.56 55.80
N ASN A 31 24.28 28.12 56.63
CA ASN A 31 25.66 27.67 56.87
C ASN A 31 26.51 27.59 55.59
N SER A 32 26.34 28.52 54.64
CA SER A 32 27.05 28.48 53.37
C SER A 32 28.57 28.53 53.54
N GLY A 33 29.27 27.69 52.79
CA GLY A 33 30.72 27.62 52.80
C GLY A 33 31.28 26.57 51.87
N ALA A 34 32.58 26.71 51.51
CA ALA A 34 33.27 25.74 50.66
C ALA A 34 33.65 24.44 51.39
N SER A 35 33.60 24.46 52.74
CA SER A 35 33.81 23.28 53.59
C SER A 35 32.55 23.04 54.42
N ALA A 36 32.32 21.81 54.78
CA ALA A 36 31.18 21.47 55.66
C ALA A 36 31.34 22.15 57.03
N PRO A 37 30.23 22.56 57.69
CA PRO A 37 30.27 23.05 59.08
C PRO A 37 31.00 22.07 59.99
N SER A 38 31.88 22.61 60.86
CA SER A 38 32.67 21.77 61.78
C SER A 38 31.82 21.15 62.88
N THR A 39 30.79 21.88 63.31
CA THR A 39 29.79 21.40 64.29
C THR A 39 28.49 21.12 63.54
N THR A 40 27.92 19.91 63.70
CA THR A 40 26.73 19.48 62.99
C THR A 40 25.66 18.96 63.92
N VAL A 41 24.41 19.21 63.55
CA VAL A 41 23.21 18.64 64.19
C VAL A 41 22.33 17.98 63.11
N ALA A 42 21.49 17.04 63.54
CA ALA A 42 20.52 16.42 62.63
C ALA A 42 19.66 17.49 61.91
N PHE A 43 19.39 17.31 60.64
CA PHE A 43 18.60 18.20 59.76
C PHE A 43 19.21 19.60 59.54
N GLN A 44 20.46 19.82 59.91
CA GLN A 44 21.15 21.08 59.65
C GLN A 44 21.28 21.30 58.11
N PRO A 45 20.87 22.49 57.60
CA PRO A 45 21.09 22.85 56.20
C PRO A 45 22.55 23.32 56.01
N TRP A 46 23.09 23.08 54.79
CA TRP A 46 24.38 23.59 54.32
C TRP A 46 24.32 23.86 52.84
N VAL A 47 24.68 25.09 52.46
CA VAL A 47 24.92 25.43 51.05
C VAL A 47 26.42 25.26 50.77
N ASP A 48 26.77 24.17 50.11
CA ASP A 48 28.13 23.85 49.66
C ASP A 48 28.52 24.71 48.48
N THR A 49 29.42 25.63 48.67
CA THR A 49 29.91 26.56 47.64
C THR A 49 31.28 26.13 47.06
N SER A 50 31.74 24.90 47.32
CA SER A 50 32.96 24.34 46.73
C SER A 50 32.80 24.05 45.25
N SER A 51 31.57 23.88 44.76
CA SER A 51 31.22 23.69 43.35
C SER A 51 30.46 24.90 42.77
N SER A 52 30.48 25.04 41.46
CA SER A 52 29.67 26.02 40.72
C SER A 52 28.83 25.28 39.70
N PRO A 53 27.51 25.32 39.76
CA PRO A 53 26.67 25.98 40.80
C PRO A 53 26.81 25.37 42.22
N PRO A 54 26.45 26.11 43.25
CA PRO A 54 26.45 25.61 44.63
C PRO A 54 25.41 24.49 44.86
N VAL A 55 25.68 23.62 45.82
CA VAL A 55 24.83 22.48 46.13
C VAL A 55 24.17 22.67 47.50
N TRP A 56 22.83 22.57 47.56
CA TRP A 56 22.11 22.55 48.81
C TRP A 56 22.08 21.15 49.42
N LYS A 57 22.53 21.04 50.67
CA LYS A 57 22.63 19.80 51.40
C LYS A 57 21.91 19.91 52.73
N ILE A 58 21.42 18.80 53.28
CA ILE A 58 20.85 18.70 54.62
C ILE A 58 21.47 17.50 55.33
N ARG A 59 21.71 17.67 56.63
CA ARG A 59 22.21 16.58 57.48
C ARG A 59 21.14 15.54 57.68
N ASN A 60 21.46 14.25 57.63
CA ASN A 60 20.50 13.17 57.84
C ASN A 60 20.09 13.11 59.35
N ALA A 61 19.00 12.37 59.62
CA ALA A 61 18.48 12.24 61.00
C ALA A 61 19.48 11.65 61.99
N ALA A 62 20.40 10.79 61.54
CA ALA A 62 21.44 10.19 62.36
C ALA A 62 22.66 11.12 62.56
N ASN A 63 22.66 12.31 61.97
CA ASN A 63 23.78 13.26 61.99
C ASN A 63 25.12 12.64 61.49
N SER A 64 25.04 11.69 60.54
CA SER A 64 26.21 10.93 60.07
C SER A 64 26.64 11.26 58.63
N ALA A 65 25.72 11.80 57.81
CA ALA A 65 25.96 12.12 56.43
C ALA A 65 25.22 13.36 55.92
N TRP A 66 25.73 13.99 54.87
CA TRP A 66 25.06 15.05 54.13
C TRP A 66 24.29 14.46 52.93
N ILE A 67 22.98 14.74 52.91
CA ILE A 67 22.08 14.39 51.78
C ILE A 67 22.03 15.59 50.86
N THR A 68 22.31 15.39 49.59
CA THR A 68 22.12 16.40 48.54
C THR A 68 20.62 16.58 48.27
N VAL A 69 20.11 17.79 48.50
CA VAL A 69 18.71 18.17 48.21
C VAL A 69 18.59 18.64 46.78
N GLY A 70 19.54 19.46 46.30
CA GLY A 70 19.53 19.96 44.96
C GLY A 70 20.71 20.86 44.62
N VAL A 71 20.76 21.28 43.35
CA VAL A 71 21.76 22.25 42.85
C VAL A 71 21.08 23.61 42.74
N LEU A 72 21.75 24.65 43.28
CA LEU A 72 21.30 26.03 43.22
C LEU A 72 21.83 26.71 41.96
N ASP A 73 21.26 26.35 40.81
CA ASP A 73 21.55 27.01 39.54
C ASP A 73 20.98 28.45 39.56
N PRO A 74 21.67 29.47 38.99
CA PRO A 74 21.20 30.85 38.97
C PRO A 74 19.79 31.06 38.39
N THR A 75 19.32 30.13 37.59
CA THR A 75 18.03 30.20 36.86
C THR A 75 17.04 29.15 37.33
N ASN A 76 17.51 28.01 37.90
CA ASN A 76 16.66 26.87 38.24
C ASN A 76 17.14 26.16 39.51
N PHE A 77 16.20 25.68 40.31
CA PHE A 77 16.50 24.72 41.34
C PHE A 77 16.43 23.29 40.76
N GLN A 78 17.54 22.60 40.77
CA GLN A 78 17.61 21.20 40.29
C GLN A 78 17.55 20.25 41.48
N VAL A 79 16.51 19.43 41.58
CA VAL A 79 16.40 18.41 42.63
C VAL A 79 17.56 17.43 42.52
N GLY A 80 18.26 17.19 43.62
CA GLY A 80 19.36 16.25 43.71
C GLY A 80 18.88 14.79 43.64
N GLY A 81 19.59 13.94 42.86
CA GLY A 81 19.32 12.51 42.79
C GLY A 81 18.21 12.13 41.85
N VAL A 82 17.78 10.88 41.94
CA VAL A 82 16.73 10.27 41.11
C VAL A 82 15.44 10.25 41.92
N SER A 83 14.39 10.93 41.43
CA SER A 83 13.06 10.82 42.04
C SER A 83 12.46 9.45 41.74
N PRO A 84 12.10 8.62 42.73
CA PRO A 84 11.45 7.34 42.51
C PRO A 84 10.09 7.51 41.79
N ILE A 85 9.66 6.46 41.09
CA ILE A 85 8.36 6.43 40.39
C ILE A 85 7.21 6.70 41.35
N ALA A 86 7.27 6.16 42.58
CA ALA A 86 6.30 6.38 43.66
C ALA A 86 6.14 7.85 44.04
N ASN A 87 7.14 8.69 43.81
CA ASN A 87 7.16 10.11 44.11
C ASN A 87 7.02 10.99 42.85
N GLY A 88 6.48 10.40 41.76
CA GLY A 88 6.24 11.10 40.47
C GLY A 88 7.48 11.24 39.57
N GLY A 89 8.61 10.63 39.92
CA GLY A 89 9.79 10.61 39.09
C GLY A 89 9.81 9.39 38.16
N THR A 90 10.72 9.40 37.17
CA THR A 90 10.94 8.24 36.28
C THR A 90 11.88 7.20 36.89
N GLY A 91 12.53 7.49 38.02
CA GLY A 91 13.55 6.65 38.64
C GLY A 91 14.89 6.61 37.86
N GLN A 92 15.07 7.50 36.87
CA GLN A 92 16.20 7.48 35.97
C GLN A 92 16.95 8.81 35.91
N THR A 93 18.24 8.75 35.58
CA THR A 93 19.13 9.93 35.53
C THR A 93 19.28 10.51 34.12
N THR A 94 18.82 9.81 33.08
CA THR A 94 18.88 10.27 31.69
C THR A 94 17.52 10.20 31.01
N ALA A 95 17.27 11.05 30.02
CA ALA A 95 16.04 11.03 29.23
C ALA A 95 15.82 9.68 28.52
N ALA A 96 16.87 9.08 27.95
CA ALA A 96 16.77 7.79 27.29
C ALA A 96 16.39 6.67 28.26
N ALA A 97 17.02 6.60 29.44
CA ALA A 97 16.69 5.63 30.46
C ALA A 97 15.27 5.87 31.04
N ALA A 98 14.84 7.12 31.17
CA ALA A 98 13.51 7.47 31.60
C ALA A 98 12.43 6.96 30.63
N ILE A 99 12.62 7.17 29.33
CA ILE A 99 11.72 6.66 28.29
C ILE A 99 11.70 5.12 28.32
N ALA A 100 12.87 4.48 28.43
CA ALA A 100 12.94 3.02 28.48
C ALA A 100 12.27 2.42 29.73
N ALA A 101 12.26 3.15 30.86
CA ALA A 101 11.60 2.70 32.08
C ALA A 101 10.07 2.87 32.05
N LEU A 102 9.57 3.81 31.27
CA LEU A 102 8.13 4.08 31.12
C LEU A 102 7.46 3.21 30.03
N LEU A 103 8.23 2.70 29.10
CA LEU A 103 7.74 1.84 28.01
C LEU A 103 7.95 0.36 28.35
N PRO A 104 7.15 -0.54 27.79
CA PRO A 104 7.45 -1.97 27.83
C PRO A 104 8.85 -2.24 27.26
N SER A 105 9.52 -3.33 27.70
CA SER A 105 10.88 -3.67 27.25
C SER A 105 11.00 -3.58 25.73
N GLN A 106 12.00 -2.84 25.25
CA GLN A 106 12.26 -2.66 23.82
C GLN A 106 13.12 -3.79 23.25
N THR A 107 13.76 -4.61 24.09
CA THR A 107 14.63 -5.71 23.67
C THR A 107 13.83 -6.77 22.90
N GLY A 108 14.25 -7.09 21.69
CA GLY A 108 13.57 -8.06 20.81
C GLY A 108 12.30 -7.55 20.15
N ASN A 109 12.06 -6.22 20.22
CA ASN A 109 10.87 -5.58 19.66
C ASN A 109 11.18 -4.60 18.51
N ALA A 110 12.31 -4.81 17.80
CA ALA A 110 12.58 -4.10 16.56
C ALA A 110 11.42 -4.34 15.57
N ASP A 111 11.10 -3.33 14.79
CA ASP A 111 10.04 -3.34 13.76
C ASP A 111 8.61 -3.58 14.28
N LYS A 112 8.39 -3.47 15.60
CA LYS A 112 7.04 -3.53 16.19
C LYS A 112 6.52 -2.13 16.54
N ALA A 113 5.20 -1.97 16.51
CA ALA A 113 4.54 -0.78 17.00
C ALA A 113 4.16 -0.90 18.46
N LEU A 114 4.19 0.21 19.17
CA LEU A 114 3.61 0.31 20.49
C LEU A 114 2.10 0.48 20.37
N VAL A 115 1.34 -0.46 20.89
CA VAL A 115 -0.12 -0.50 20.85
C VAL A 115 -0.70 -0.63 22.26
N THR A 116 -2.01 -0.43 22.41
CA THR A 116 -2.73 -0.68 23.67
C THR A 116 -3.72 -1.83 23.47
N ASP A 117 -3.86 -2.67 24.48
CA ASP A 117 -4.89 -3.70 24.58
C ASP A 117 -6.10 -3.24 25.43
N GLY A 118 -6.13 -1.95 25.83
CA GLY A 118 -7.12 -1.37 26.73
C GLY A 118 -6.74 -1.48 28.21
N ALA A 119 -5.73 -2.25 28.59
CA ALA A 119 -5.21 -2.40 29.95
C ALA A 119 -3.81 -1.78 30.09
N GLY A 120 -3.00 -1.81 29.03
CA GLY A 120 -1.64 -1.30 29.05
C GLY A 120 -1.06 -1.06 27.67
N LEU A 121 0.26 -0.79 27.63
CA LEU A 121 1.03 -0.65 26.41
C LEU A 121 1.81 -1.94 26.15
N LEU A 122 1.80 -2.42 24.91
CA LEU A 122 2.55 -3.59 24.48
C LEU A 122 3.10 -3.41 23.07
N TRP A 123 4.17 -4.14 22.73
CA TRP A 123 4.73 -4.17 21.39
C TRP A 123 4.00 -5.22 20.54
N SER A 124 3.41 -4.78 19.44
CA SER A 124 2.75 -5.64 18.46
C SER A 124 3.42 -5.56 17.10
N VAL A 125 3.52 -6.68 16.43
CA VAL A 125 3.91 -6.68 15.02
C VAL A 125 2.85 -5.88 14.25
N ILE A 126 3.28 -4.85 13.52
CA ILE A 126 2.42 -4.29 12.49
C ILE A 126 2.35 -5.36 11.40
N THR A 127 1.40 -6.25 11.49
CA THR A 127 1.00 -7.00 10.31
C THR A 127 0.43 -5.93 9.36
N SER A 128 1.21 -5.53 8.33
CA SER A 128 0.58 -5.00 7.14
C SER A 128 -0.56 -5.97 6.85
N SER A 129 -1.77 -5.47 6.71
CA SER A 129 -2.90 -6.31 6.32
C SER A 129 -2.49 -7.00 5.01
N SER A 130 -1.90 -8.19 5.12
CA SER A 130 -1.54 -8.99 3.97
C SER A 130 -2.84 -9.50 3.40
N PHE A 131 -3.20 -9.04 2.23
CA PHE A 131 -4.30 -9.64 1.51
C PHE A 131 -3.88 -11.02 1.00
N THR A 132 -4.80 -11.96 1.03
CA THR A 132 -4.60 -13.27 0.36
C THR A 132 -5.17 -13.17 -1.04
N LYS A 133 -4.35 -13.40 -2.08
CA LYS A 133 -4.78 -13.42 -3.47
C LYS A 133 -5.03 -14.86 -3.92
N TYR A 134 -6.23 -15.11 -4.45
CA TYR A 134 -6.58 -16.30 -5.20
C TYR A 134 -6.67 -15.93 -6.68
N THR A 135 -6.10 -16.76 -7.55
CA THR A 135 -6.11 -16.56 -9.01
C THR A 135 -6.74 -17.78 -9.67
N PHE A 136 -7.70 -17.55 -10.54
CA PHE A 136 -8.39 -18.57 -11.32
C PHE A 136 -8.28 -18.22 -12.82
N ALA A 137 -7.66 -19.12 -13.56
CA ALA A 137 -7.48 -19.00 -15.00
C ALA A 137 -8.03 -20.25 -15.70
N ALA A 138 -8.23 -20.18 -17.00
CA ALA A 138 -8.56 -21.34 -17.79
C ALA A 138 -7.45 -22.38 -17.71
N GLY A 139 -7.81 -23.66 -17.64
CA GLY A 139 -6.84 -24.75 -17.80
C GLY A 139 -6.27 -24.77 -19.21
N SER A 140 -5.04 -25.27 -19.39
CA SER A 140 -4.42 -25.40 -20.68
C SER A 140 -5.12 -26.50 -21.54
N GLY A 141 -5.63 -26.13 -22.70
CA GLY A 141 -6.19 -27.03 -23.71
C GLY A 141 -7.59 -26.66 -24.19
N THR A 142 -7.87 -26.96 -25.47
CA THR A 142 -9.20 -26.81 -26.05
C THR A 142 -10.20 -27.71 -25.34
N GLY A 143 -11.26 -27.14 -24.79
CA GLY A 143 -12.33 -27.88 -24.08
C GLY A 143 -12.11 -28.10 -22.58
N SER A 144 -11.07 -27.53 -21.96
CA SER A 144 -10.85 -27.63 -20.52
C SER A 144 -11.97 -26.94 -19.71
N THR A 145 -12.32 -27.56 -18.60
CA THR A 145 -13.30 -27.03 -17.66
C THR A 145 -12.89 -25.64 -17.20
N ARG A 146 -13.71 -24.64 -17.52
CA ARG A 146 -13.48 -23.25 -17.18
C ARG A 146 -14.24 -22.82 -15.94
N THR A 147 -14.80 -23.79 -15.21
CA THR A 147 -15.56 -23.59 -13.99
C THR A 147 -14.71 -24.01 -12.79
N HIS A 148 -14.58 -23.12 -11.85
CA HIS A 148 -13.85 -23.31 -10.59
C HIS A 148 -14.78 -23.08 -9.42
N THR A 149 -14.48 -23.73 -8.30
CA THR A 149 -15.14 -23.47 -7.00
C THR A 149 -14.15 -22.72 -6.10
N TRP A 150 -14.52 -21.50 -5.74
CA TRP A 150 -13.81 -20.78 -4.69
C TRP A 150 -14.43 -21.14 -3.34
N VAL A 151 -13.60 -21.46 -2.36
CA VAL A 151 -14.02 -21.75 -0.99
C VAL A 151 -13.74 -20.52 -0.14
N LYS A 152 -14.77 -20.04 0.56
CA LYS A 152 -14.67 -18.88 1.45
C LYS A 152 -13.67 -19.18 2.58
N PRO A 153 -12.62 -18.36 2.77
CA PRO A 153 -11.69 -18.54 3.89
C PRO A 153 -12.36 -18.26 5.23
N SER A 154 -11.80 -18.84 6.29
CA SER A 154 -12.27 -18.64 7.66
C SER A 154 -11.87 -17.29 8.26
N SER A 155 -10.98 -16.57 7.63
CA SER A 155 -10.46 -15.26 8.08
C SER A 155 -10.60 -14.21 6.98
N GLY A 156 -10.61 -12.93 7.38
CA GLY A 156 -10.86 -11.80 6.52
C GLY A 156 -12.29 -11.25 6.68
N THR A 157 -12.50 -10.04 6.22
CA THR A 157 -13.81 -9.35 6.31
C THR A 157 -14.34 -8.94 4.96
N THR A 158 -13.45 -8.65 4.00
CA THR A 158 -13.78 -8.07 2.70
C THR A 158 -13.08 -8.82 1.59
N ALA A 159 -13.80 -9.08 0.50
CA ALA A 159 -13.26 -9.57 -0.76
C ALA A 159 -13.32 -8.46 -1.81
N ILE A 160 -12.21 -8.22 -2.50
CA ILE A 160 -12.20 -7.47 -3.75
C ILE A 160 -12.06 -8.49 -4.87
N VAL A 161 -13.02 -8.51 -5.79
CA VAL A 161 -13.06 -9.47 -6.90
C VAL A 161 -12.89 -8.72 -8.21
N LEU A 162 -11.91 -9.15 -9.00
CA LEU A 162 -11.67 -8.68 -10.36
C LEU A 162 -11.88 -9.85 -11.31
N VAL A 163 -12.65 -9.63 -12.38
CA VAL A 163 -13.00 -10.69 -13.35
C VAL A 163 -12.84 -10.14 -14.76
N TRP A 164 -12.06 -10.81 -15.58
CA TRP A 164 -11.88 -10.48 -16.99
C TRP A 164 -12.58 -11.52 -17.87
N GLY A 165 -13.34 -11.07 -18.85
CA GLY A 165 -13.85 -11.94 -19.93
C GLY A 165 -12.74 -12.43 -20.85
N GLY A 166 -13.04 -13.29 -21.81
CA GLY A 166 -12.14 -13.65 -22.89
C GLY A 166 -12.10 -12.54 -23.95
N GLY A 167 -10.93 -12.25 -24.53
CA GLY A 167 -10.77 -11.33 -25.66
C GLY A 167 -11.34 -11.91 -26.96
N GLY A 168 -11.74 -11.06 -27.90
CA GLY A 168 -12.17 -11.48 -29.27
C GLY A 168 -10.98 -11.90 -30.08
N ALA A 169 -11.17 -12.81 -31.06
CA ALA A 169 -10.17 -13.16 -32.05
C ALA A 169 -10.09 -12.12 -33.17
N GLY A 170 -9.00 -12.08 -33.90
CA GLY A 170 -8.90 -11.35 -35.16
C GLY A 170 -9.71 -12.00 -36.29
N GLY A 171 -10.14 -11.22 -37.28
CA GLY A 171 -10.72 -11.67 -38.55
C GLY A 171 -9.62 -11.95 -39.58
N ALA A 172 -10.01 -12.64 -40.68
CA ALA A 172 -9.16 -12.88 -41.82
C ALA A 172 -9.92 -12.51 -43.11
N ASP A 173 -9.22 -11.83 -44.05
CA ASP A 173 -9.75 -11.52 -45.38
C ASP A 173 -8.60 -11.56 -46.40
N ASN A 174 -8.65 -12.49 -47.33
CA ASN A 174 -7.64 -12.72 -48.37
C ASN A 174 -7.54 -11.57 -49.41
N SER A 175 -8.42 -10.57 -49.34
CA SER A 175 -8.46 -9.48 -50.32
C SER A 175 -8.21 -8.10 -49.76
N ALA A 176 -8.51 -7.87 -48.46
CA ALA A 176 -8.41 -6.56 -47.83
C ALA A 176 -7.72 -6.59 -46.45
N GLY A 177 -7.43 -7.76 -45.94
CA GLY A 177 -6.92 -7.99 -44.58
C GLY A 177 -8.02 -7.91 -43.54
N GLY A 178 -7.97 -8.74 -42.50
CA GLY A 178 -8.95 -8.84 -41.46
C GLY A 178 -8.71 -7.85 -40.31
N GLY A 179 -9.76 -7.44 -39.61
CA GLY A 179 -9.72 -6.58 -38.42
C GLY A 179 -9.19 -7.29 -37.18
N GLY A 180 -8.61 -6.56 -36.24
CA GLY A 180 -8.22 -7.11 -34.94
C GLY A 180 -9.44 -7.31 -34.02
N GLY A 181 -9.39 -8.32 -33.14
CA GLY A 181 -10.40 -8.56 -32.10
C GLY A 181 -10.30 -7.55 -30.97
N ALA A 182 -11.42 -7.28 -30.34
CA ALA A 182 -11.49 -6.38 -29.17
C ALA A 182 -10.98 -7.06 -27.89
N GLY A 183 -10.45 -6.28 -26.97
CA GLY A 183 -10.15 -6.73 -25.61
C GLY A 183 -11.43 -6.90 -24.76
N ALA A 184 -11.35 -7.76 -23.78
CA ALA A 184 -12.42 -8.00 -22.79
C ALA A 184 -12.49 -6.87 -21.74
N SER A 185 -13.66 -6.70 -21.12
CA SER A 185 -13.80 -5.84 -19.96
C SER A 185 -13.33 -6.51 -18.66
N CYS A 186 -13.00 -5.68 -17.66
CA CYS A 186 -12.78 -6.10 -16.29
C CYS A 186 -13.97 -5.71 -15.44
N GLY A 187 -14.66 -6.67 -14.81
CA GLY A 187 -15.63 -6.40 -13.75
C GLY A 187 -14.90 -6.32 -12.41
N ILE A 188 -15.25 -5.34 -11.58
CA ILE A 188 -14.72 -5.20 -10.22
C ILE A 188 -15.88 -5.04 -9.25
N THR A 189 -15.81 -5.77 -8.10
CA THR A 189 -16.76 -5.63 -7.02
C THR A 189 -16.10 -5.77 -5.65
N PHE A 190 -16.73 -5.16 -4.63
CA PHE A 190 -16.34 -5.20 -3.23
C PHE A 190 -17.43 -5.93 -2.45
N LEU A 191 -17.11 -7.02 -1.80
CA LEU A 191 -18.06 -7.90 -1.13
C LEU A 191 -17.64 -8.10 0.33
N ARG A 192 -18.60 -8.08 1.25
CA ARG A 192 -18.31 -8.53 2.61
C ARG A 192 -18.33 -10.06 2.63
N LEU A 193 -17.33 -10.68 3.25
CA LEU A 193 -17.28 -12.14 3.36
C LEU A 193 -18.53 -12.72 4.04
N ALA A 194 -19.14 -11.97 4.95
CA ALA A 194 -20.37 -12.39 5.63
C ALA A 194 -21.56 -12.59 4.68
N ASP A 195 -21.58 -11.87 3.55
CA ASP A 195 -22.68 -11.91 2.57
C ASP A 195 -22.48 -13.01 1.50
N LEU A 196 -21.31 -13.68 1.49
CA LEU A 196 -20.97 -14.76 0.56
C LEU A 196 -21.31 -16.12 1.15
N GLY A 197 -21.71 -17.07 0.28
CA GLY A 197 -21.87 -18.47 0.64
C GLY A 197 -20.57 -19.12 1.12
N ALA A 198 -20.62 -20.36 1.56
CA ALA A 198 -19.42 -21.14 1.90
C ALA A 198 -18.53 -21.37 0.67
N THR A 199 -19.14 -21.40 -0.51
CA THR A 199 -18.46 -21.54 -1.80
C THR A 199 -19.15 -20.66 -2.83
N GLU A 200 -18.34 -20.15 -3.80
CA GLU A 200 -18.85 -19.44 -4.98
C GLU A 200 -18.31 -20.10 -6.25
N THR A 201 -19.14 -20.14 -7.28
CA THR A 201 -18.74 -20.66 -8.59
C THR A 201 -18.09 -19.54 -9.40
N ILE A 202 -16.94 -19.85 -9.98
CA ILE A 202 -16.23 -18.96 -10.90
C ILE A 202 -16.27 -19.62 -12.29
N THR A 203 -16.74 -18.88 -13.29
CA THR A 203 -16.64 -19.28 -14.70
C THR A 203 -15.63 -18.38 -15.38
N ILE A 204 -14.67 -18.97 -16.10
CA ILE A 204 -13.65 -18.26 -16.85
C ILE A 204 -14.00 -18.27 -18.35
N GLY A 205 -14.16 -17.10 -18.92
CA GLY A 205 -14.49 -16.92 -20.33
C GLY A 205 -13.36 -17.37 -21.25
N GLN A 206 -13.70 -17.98 -22.35
CA GLN A 206 -12.78 -18.38 -23.38
C GLN A 206 -12.48 -17.19 -24.30
N GLY A 207 -11.22 -17.03 -24.69
CA GLY A 207 -10.84 -16.18 -25.80
C GLY A 207 -11.44 -16.68 -27.12
N GLY A 208 -11.82 -15.75 -28.00
CA GLY A 208 -12.29 -16.08 -29.32
C GLY A 208 -11.25 -16.88 -30.09
N GLN A 209 -11.68 -17.83 -30.91
CA GLN A 209 -10.77 -18.62 -31.75
C GLN A 209 -10.49 -17.87 -33.06
N GLY A 210 -9.23 -17.82 -33.43
CA GLY A 210 -8.82 -17.27 -34.72
C GLY A 210 -9.33 -18.10 -35.90
N VAL A 211 -9.57 -17.46 -37.03
CA VAL A 211 -10.02 -18.09 -38.29
C VAL A 211 -8.84 -18.26 -39.23
N SER A 212 -8.91 -19.30 -40.11
CA SER A 212 -7.85 -19.65 -41.06
C SER A 212 -8.25 -19.42 -42.53
N SER A 213 -9.36 -18.76 -42.76
CA SER A 213 -9.90 -18.40 -44.08
C SER A 213 -10.78 -17.18 -43.91
N ASP A 214 -11.20 -16.55 -45.00
CA ASP A 214 -12.13 -15.42 -44.99
C ASP A 214 -13.23 -15.64 -43.95
N GLY A 215 -13.36 -14.71 -43.03
CA GLY A 215 -14.38 -14.76 -42.01
C GLY A 215 -14.07 -13.93 -40.76
N ASN A 216 -15.12 -13.65 -40.08
CA ASN A 216 -15.08 -12.89 -38.80
C ASN A 216 -14.42 -13.73 -37.71
N GLY A 217 -13.57 -13.10 -36.91
CA GLY A 217 -13.06 -13.68 -35.68
C GLY A 217 -14.18 -14.00 -34.71
N ALA A 218 -14.03 -15.08 -33.94
CA ALA A 218 -14.99 -15.39 -32.89
C ALA A 218 -14.89 -14.39 -31.72
N SER A 219 -16.04 -14.02 -31.15
CA SER A 219 -16.07 -13.24 -29.89
C SER A 219 -15.60 -14.11 -28.72
N GLY A 220 -14.96 -13.47 -27.73
CA GLY A 220 -14.69 -14.07 -26.44
C GLY A 220 -15.98 -14.23 -25.62
N THR A 221 -15.93 -15.09 -24.61
CA THR A 221 -17.08 -15.31 -23.72
C THR A 221 -16.86 -14.64 -22.37
N ASP A 222 -17.97 -14.44 -21.63
CA ASP A 222 -17.95 -13.79 -20.33
C ASP A 222 -17.31 -14.66 -19.25
N SER A 223 -16.70 -14.01 -18.28
CA SER A 223 -16.30 -14.61 -17.01
C SER A 223 -17.18 -14.12 -15.88
N THR A 224 -17.43 -14.95 -14.87
CA THR A 224 -18.27 -14.58 -13.72
C THR A 224 -17.68 -15.04 -12.41
N PHE A 225 -17.96 -14.30 -11.34
CA PHE A 225 -17.83 -14.75 -9.94
C PHE A 225 -19.25 -14.80 -9.34
N GLY A 226 -19.81 -15.99 -9.25
CA GLY A 226 -21.22 -16.19 -8.88
C GLY A 226 -22.16 -15.31 -9.73
N SER A 227 -23.12 -14.68 -9.08
CA SER A 227 -23.97 -13.63 -9.65
C SER A 227 -23.51 -12.21 -9.30
N PHE A 228 -22.36 -12.05 -8.67
CA PHE A 228 -21.93 -10.79 -8.08
C PHE A 228 -21.22 -9.86 -9.07
N VAL A 229 -20.46 -10.42 -10.00
CA VAL A 229 -19.71 -9.64 -11.00
C VAL A 229 -19.47 -10.44 -12.27
N THR A 230 -19.51 -9.74 -13.40
CA THR A 230 -19.23 -10.27 -14.74
C THR A 230 -18.15 -9.41 -15.41
N GLY A 231 -17.14 -10.07 -15.97
CA GLY A 231 -16.24 -9.51 -16.96
C GLY A 231 -16.70 -9.97 -18.36
N TYR A 232 -17.05 -9.02 -19.21
CA TYR A 232 -17.62 -9.32 -20.51
C TYR A 232 -16.56 -9.63 -21.56
N GLY A 233 -16.84 -10.57 -22.47
CA GLY A 233 -15.95 -10.95 -23.56
C GLY A 233 -15.83 -9.87 -24.63
N GLY A 234 -14.67 -9.83 -25.30
CA GLY A 234 -14.41 -8.94 -26.44
C GLY A 234 -15.06 -9.45 -27.73
N VAL A 235 -15.46 -8.52 -28.61
CA VAL A 235 -16.00 -8.85 -29.94
C VAL A 235 -14.88 -9.31 -30.85
N GLY A 236 -15.17 -10.28 -31.76
CA GLY A 236 -14.24 -10.68 -32.80
C GLY A 236 -14.04 -9.60 -33.88
N GLY A 237 -12.87 -9.60 -34.51
CA GLY A 237 -12.55 -8.74 -35.65
C GLY A 237 -13.38 -9.13 -36.86
N ASP A 238 -13.59 -8.16 -37.76
CA ASP A 238 -14.33 -8.35 -39.01
C ASP A 238 -13.43 -8.90 -40.12
N ASP A 239 -14.03 -9.55 -41.11
CA ASP A 239 -13.38 -10.04 -42.31
C ASP A 239 -13.32 -9.00 -43.45
N ASP A 240 -14.01 -7.85 -43.30
CA ASP A 240 -13.96 -6.75 -44.25
C ASP A 240 -13.36 -5.47 -43.64
N ASP A 241 -13.14 -4.47 -44.51
CA ASP A 241 -12.53 -3.19 -44.10
C ASP A 241 -13.55 -2.18 -43.52
N SER A 242 -14.80 -2.60 -43.26
CA SER A 242 -15.91 -1.70 -42.99
C SER A 242 -16.12 -1.41 -41.52
N GLU A 243 -15.73 -2.28 -40.59
CA GLU A 243 -16.12 -2.17 -39.17
C GLU A 243 -14.94 -2.34 -38.20
N TYR A 244 -15.03 -1.65 -37.04
CA TYR A 244 -14.15 -1.83 -35.89
C TYR A 244 -14.77 -2.80 -34.88
N ALA A 245 -14.00 -3.75 -34.38
CA ALA A 245 -14.40 -4.48 -33.19
C ALA A 245 -14.32 -3.55 -31.96
N VAL A 246 -15.46 -3.17 -31.42
CA VAL A 246 -15.51 -2.31 -30.23
C VAL A 246 -15.18 -3.12 -28.97
N GLY A 247 -14.33 -2.58 -28.11
CA GLY A 247 -13.97 -3.20 -26.83
C GLY A 247 -15.20 -3.50 -25.97
N ALA A 248 -15.17 -4.62 -25.23
CA ALA A 248 -16.24 -4.99 -24.31
C ALA A 248 -16.44 -3.89 -23.26
N ARG A 249 -17.68 -3.44 -23.09
CA ARG A 249 -18.04 -2.42 -22.10
C ARG A 249 -18.46 -3.06 -20.79
N TRP A 250 -18.25 -2.39 -19.69
CA TRP A 250 -18.64 -2.85 -18.37
C TRP A 250 -20.15 -3.10 -18.22
N PHE A 251 -20.99 -2.49 -19.08
CA PHE A 251 -22.43 -2.66 -19.09
C PHE A 251 -22.97 -3.64 -20.14
N GLY A 252 -22.14 -4.50 -20.70
CA GLY A 252 -22.59 -5.62 -21.53
C GLY A 252 -23.05 -5.30 -22.94
N THR A 253 -22.92 -4.08 -23.44
CA THR A 253 -23.28 -3.76 -24.82
C THR A 253 -22.06 -3.88 -25.72
N GLN A 254 -22.00 -4.93 -26.50
CA GLN A 254 -20.98 -5.13 -27.55
C GLN A 254 -21.58 -4.69 -28.89
N VAL A 255 -20.92 -3.81 -29.60
CA VAL A 255 -21.38 -3.34 -30.92
C VAL A 255 -20.17 -3.26 -31.86
N LYS A 256 -20.30 -3.85 -33.06
CA LYS A 256 -19.47 -3.49 -34.19
C LYS A 256 -19.94 -2.15 -34.75
N THR A 257 -19.04 -1.27 -35.15
CA THR A 257 -19.38 0.03 -35.71
C THR A 257 -18.34 0.49 -36.71
N ASN A 258 -18.80 1.06 -37.81
CA ASN A 258 -18.00 1.75 -38.82
C ASN A 258 -17.77 3.23 -38.49
N ASP A 259 -18.16 3.73 -37.35
CA ASP A 259 -17.95 5.12 -36.93
C ASP A 259 -16.51 5.31 -36.38
N PRO A 260 -15.61 5.97 -37.13
CA PRO A 260 -14.23 6.18 -36.72
C PRO A 260 -14.10 7.07 -35.44
N SER A 261 -15.14 7.83 -35.10
CA SER A 261 -15.16 8.64 -33.86
C SER A 261 -15.28 7.77 -32.62
N PHE A 262 -15.79 6.55 -32.73
CA PHE A 262 -15.93 5.59 -31.65
C PHE A 262 -14.58 5.06 -31.16
N SER A 263 -13.61 4.90 -32.07
CA SER A 263 -12.24 4.45 -31.70
C SER A 263 -11.46 5.52 -30.90
N VAL A 264 -11.82 6.80 -31.07
CA VAL A 264 -11.19 7.94 -30.38
C VAL A 264 -11.81 8.15 -29.00
N LEU A 265 -13.06 7.74 -28.79
CA LEU A 265 -13.77 7.89 -27.52
C LEU A 265 -13.31 6.87 -26.46
N SER A 266 -12.77 5.72 -26.86
CA SER A 266 -12.23 4.70 -25.92
C SER A 266 -11.02 5.18 -25.11
N ASN A 267 -10.36 6.24 -25.56
CA ASN A 267 -9.17 6.79 -24.88
C ASN A 267 -9.48 8.01 -23.96
N ARG A 268 -10.74 8.44 -23.79
CA ARG A 268 -11.03 9.74 -23.18
C ARG A 268 -12.01 9.78 -22.01
N HIS A 269 -12.65 8.69 -21.60
CA HIS A 269 -13.61 8.74 -20.52
C HIS A 269 -13.20 7.90 -19.30
N ALA A 270 -13.24 8.53 -18.12
CA ALA A 270 -13.04 7.86 -16.83
C ALA A 270 -14.05 6.72 -16.59
N GLU A 271 -15.12 6.64 -17.39
CA GLU A 271 -16.13 5.58 -17.38
C GLU A 271 -15.62 4.31 -18.07
N ASP A 272 -14.55 4.39 -18.87
CA ASP A 272 -14.00 3.26 -19.67
C ASP A 272 -12.77 2.61 -19.02
N ILE A 273 -12.41 2.95 -17.79
CA ILE A 273 -11.25 2.34 -17.10
C ILE A 273 -11.35 0.81 -17.05
N LEU A 274 -12.54 0.26 -16.95
CA LEU A 274 -12.83 -1.17 -16.87
C LEU A 274 -13.11 -1.82 -18.23
N SER A 275 -13.26 -1.04 -19.30
CA SER A 275 -13.52 -1.51 -20.64
C SER A 275 -12.29 -2.08 -21.32
N GLY A 276 -12.48 -3.00 -22.27
CA GLY A 276 -11.44 -3.49 -23.15
C GLY A 276 -11.10 -2.48 -24.26
N GLY A 277 -9.90 -2.59 -24.81
CA GLY A 277 -9.46 -1.82 -25.99
C GLY A 277 -10.18 -2.27 -27.26
N THR A 278 -10.44 -1.33 -28.18
CA THR A 278 -11.00 -1.63 -29.51
C THR A 278 -10.04 -2.44 -30.33
N GLY A 279 -10.54 -3.35 -31.21
CA GLY A 279 -9.74 -3.97 -32.26
C GLY A 279 -9.30 -2.95 -33.30
N GLY A 280 -8.15 -3.16 -33.91
CA GLY A 280 -7.65 -2.39 -35.06
C GLY A 280 -8.46 -2.70 -36.29
N ARG A 281 -8.74 -1.68 -37.11
CA ARG A 281 -9.43 -1.84 -38.38
C ARG A 281 -8.49 -2.43 -39.44
N SER A 282 -9.00 -3.27 -40.35
CA SER A 282 -8.35 -3.62 -41.62
C SER A 282 -8.36 -2.43 -42.58
N ASN A 283 -7.50 -2.42 -43.58
CA ASN A 283 -7.51 -1.37 -44.61
C ASN A 283 -6.92 -1.81 -45.95
N SER A 284 -7.67 -1.55 -47.02
CA SER A 284 -7.22 -1.62 -48.42
C SER A 284 -6.47 -0.36 -48.89
N GLY A 285 -6.21 0.66 -48.06
CA GLY A 285 -5.57 1.92 -48.42
C GLY A 285 -4.61 2.50 -47.37
N ASP A 286 -3.86 3.57 -47.71
CA ASP A 286 -2.71 4.08 -46.94
C ASP A 286 -2.98 4.82 -45.63
N ASN A 287 -4.25 5.00 -45.18
CA ASN A 287 -4.59 5.96 -44.09
C ASN A 287 -5.35 5.41 -42.87
N ALA A 288 -5.32 4.13 -42.53
CA ALA A 288 -6.11 3.63 -41.44
C ALA A 288 -5.33 3.40 -40.14
N GLN A 289 -6.04 3.55 -39.02
CA GLN A 289 -5.54 3.17 -37.70
C GLN A 289 -5.61 1.65 -37.52
N LEU A 290 -4.54 0.98 -37.89
CA LEU A 290 -4.44 -0.47 -37.85
C LEU A 290 -4.09 -1.01 -36.45
N GLY A 291 -3.61 -0.15 -35.56
CA GLY A 291 -3.24 -0.53 -34.20
C GLY A 291 -4.45 -0.80 -33.28
N GLY A 292 -4.34 -1.78 -32.41
CA GLY A 292 -5.35 -2.07 -31.39
C GLY A 292 -5.42 -0.97 -30.32
N GLY A 293 -6.62 -0.75 -29.77
CA GLY A 293 -6.89 0.20 -28.70
C GLY A 293 -6.27 -0.22 -27.36
N GLN A 294 -5.83 0.75 -26.59
CA GLN A 294 -5.29 0.54 -25.25
C GLN A 294 -6.41 0.37 -24.22
N ALA A 295 -6.12 -0.30 -23.11
CA ALA A 295 -7.00 -0.45 -21.95
C ALA A 295 -6.24 -0.19 -20.66
N TYR A 296 -6.96 0.06 -19.55
CA TYR A 296 -6.34 0.18 -18.24
C TYR A 296 -6.50 -1.11 -17.42
N PHE A 297 -7.72 -1.48 -17.07
CA PHE A 297 -8.06 -2.74 -16.40
C PHE A 297 -8.49 -3.84 -17.40
N GLY A 298 -9.23 -3.50 -18.45
CA GLY A 298 -9.63 -4.44 -19.48
C GLY A 298 -8.45 -4.94 -20.33
N GLY A 299 -8.68 -5.89 -21.20
CA GLY A 299 -7.67 -6.34 -22.17
C GLY A 299 -7.45 -5.33 -23.29
N GLY A 300 -6.23 -5.23 -23.83
CA GLY A 300 -5.92 -4.44 -25.03
C GLY A 300 -6.53 -5.07 -26.30
N GLY A 301 -6.91 -4.26 -27.30
CA GLY A 301 -7.43 -4.77 -28.59
C GLY A 301 -6.32 -5.29 -29.50
N GLY A 302 -6.61 -6.22 -30.37
CA GLY A 302 -5.70 -6.71 -31.40
C GLY A 302 -5.47 -5.70 -32.55
N GLY A 303 -4.33 -5.75 -33.23
CA GLY A 303 -4.07 -4.97 -34.44
C GLY A 303 -4.79 -5.56 -35.66
N GLY A 304 -5.22 -4.71 -36.61
CA GLY A 304 -5.77 -5.17 -37.89
C GLY A 304 -4.69 -5.46 -38.93
N ALA A 305 -5.03 -6.10 -40.02
CA ALA A 305 -4.15 -6.38 -41.16
C ALA A 305 -4.33 -5.35 -42.28
N LYS A 306 -3.36 -5.34 -43.23
CA LYS A 306 -3.36 -4.47 -44.42
C LYS A 306 -3.13 -5.31 -45.69
N GLU A 307 -3.84 -4.97 -46.75
CA GLU A 307 -3.64 -5.56 -48.07
C GLU A 307 -2.22 -5.31 -48.59
N SER A 308 -1.64 -6.34 -49.23
CA SER A 308 -0.48 -6.30 -50.16
C SER A 308 0.90 -5.84 -49.62
N GLU A 309 1.15 -5.72 -48.34
CA GLU A 309 2.50 -5.47 -47.82
C GLU A 309 2.98 -6.60 -46.88
N ASN A 310 3.63 -7.61 -47.43
CA ASN A 310 4.12 -8.80 -46.70
C ASN A 310 4.96 -8.56 -45.43
N THR A 311 5.31 -7.32 -45.11
CA THR A 311 6.13 -6.97 -43.95
C THR A 311 5.39 -6.11 -42.94
N TYR A 312 4.14 -5.74 -43.19
CA TYR A 312 3.41 -4.85 -42.29
C TYR A 312 2.96 -5.56 -41.00
N VAL A 313 3.17 -4.91 -39.88
CA VAL A 313 2.74 -5.36 -38.54
C VAL A 313 1.99 -4.22 -37.89
N ALA A 314 0.71 -4.40 -37.62
CA ALA A 314 -0.08 -3.49 -36.79
C ALA A 314 0.05 -3.90 -35.33
N PRO A 315 0.52 -3.02 -34.44
CA PRO A 315 0.68 -3.38 -33.02
C PRO A 315 -0.68 -3.60 -32.36
N GLY A 316 -0.77 -4.62 -31.52
CA GLY A 316 -1.86 -4.79 -30.59
C GLY A 316 -1.80 -3.69 -29.50
N GLY A 317 -2.97 -3.32 -28.94
CA GLY A 317 -3.10 -2.39 -27.83
C GLY A 317 -2.51 -2.95 -26.55
N THR A 318 -1.96 -2.08 -25.71
CA THR A 318 -1.45 -2.47 -24.39
C THR A 318 -2.52 -2.31 -23.32
N SER A 319 -2.46 -3.13 -22.27
CA SER A 319 -3.22 -2.93 -21.04
C SER A 319 -2.27 -2.77 -19.85
N VAL A 320 -2.69 -1.99 -18.84
CA VAL A 320 -1.89 -1.82 -17.62
C VAL A 320 -2.05 -3.02 -16.68
N ILE A 321 -3.26 -3.55 -16.55
CA ILE A 321 -3.60 -4.65 -15.62
C ILE A 321 -4.07 -5.90 -16.38
N GLY A 322 -4.82 -5.73 -17.47
CA GLY A 322 -5.29 -6.83 -18.33
C GLY A 322 -4.20 -7.34 -19.28
N GLY A 323 -4.55 -8.29 -20.14
CA GLY A 323 -3.66 -8.80 -21.18
C GLY A 323 -3.52 -7.84 -22.37
N ASN A 324 -2.38 -7.83 -23.01
CA ASN A 324 -2.15 -7.05 -24.24
C ASN A 324 -2.81 -7.70 -25.45
N GLY A 325 -3.20 -6.89 -26.43
CA GLY A 325 -3.66 -7.39 -27.71
C GLY A 325 -2.52 -7.97 -28.57
N GLY A 326 -2.86 -8.88 -29.45
CA GLY A 326 -1.97 -9.47 -30.43
C GLY A 326 -1.76 -8.55 -31.64
N ASN A 327 -0.63 -8.69 -32.32
CA ASN A 327 -0.33 -7.90 -33.50
C ASN A 327 -1.08 -8.42 -34.71
N GLY A 328 -1.65 -7.52 -35.53
CA GLY A 328 -2.14 -7.83 -36.86
C GLY A 328 -0.99 -7.98 -37.87
N ARG A 329 -1.19 -8.80 -38.91
CA ARG A 329 -0.15 -9.09 -39.90
C ARG A 329 -0.69 -9.17 -41.34
N ALA A 330 0.11 -8.65 -42.27
CA ALA A 330 -0.16 -8.78 -43.70
C ALA A 330 0.48 -10.02 -44.28
N GLY A 331 0.00 -10.45 -45.47
CA GLY A 331 0.45 -11.63 -46.19
C GLY A 331 0.14 -12.92 -45.43
N SER A 332 0.88 -13.99 -45.77
CA SER A 332 0.69 -15.33 -45.20
C SER A 332 1.21 -15.55 -43.77
N ASN A 333 1.42 -14.49 -43.03
CA ASN A 333 1.87 -14.59 -41.63
C ASN A 333 0.68 -14.67 -40.68
N ASP A 334 0.78 -15.50 -39.64
CA ASP A 334 -0.25 -15.63 -38.61
C ASP A 334 -0.34 -14.36 -37.74
N GLY A 335 -1.57 -14.00 -37.39
CA GLY A 335 -1.86 -12.94 -36.43
C GLY A 335 -1.40 -13.32 -35.03
N GLY A 336 -0.95 -12.31 -34.27
CA GLY A 336 -0.56 -12.51 -32.88
C GLY A 336 -1.75 -12.83 -31.98
N ALA A 337 -1.59 -13.81 -31.08
CA ALA A 337 -2.59 -14.07 -30.06
C ALA A 337 -2.64 -12.96 -29.02
N GLY A 338 -3.83 -12.66 -28.47
CA GLY A 338 -4.01 -11.82 -27.30
C GLY A 338 -3.49 -12.50 -26.02
N SER A 339 -2.97 -11.70 -25.10
CA SER A 339 -2.48 -12.20 -23.82
C SER A 339 -3.60 -12.36 -22.80
N ILE A 340 -3.42 -13.23 -21.81
CA ILE A 340 -4.29 -13.37 -20.64
C ILE A 340 -3.95 -12.23 -19.62
N PRO A 341 -4.97 -11.63 -19.00
CA PRO A 341 -6.41 -11.83 -19.20
C PRO A 341 -7.00 -10.95 -20.30
N GLY A 342 -7.75 -11.57 -21.21
CA GLY A 342 -8.74 -10.90 -22.06
C GLY A 342 -8.20 -10.03 -23.20
N GLY A 343 -6.92 -10.13 -23.61
CA GLY A 343 -6.40 -9.40 -24.76
C GLY A 343 -7.01 -9.88 -26.09
N GLY A 344 -7.31 -8.96 -27.03
CA GLY A 344 -7.82 -9.29 -28.38
C GLY A 344 -6.77 -9.87 -29.31
N GLY A 345 -7.14 -10.75 -30.22
CA GLY A 345 -6.26 -11.34 -31.25
C GLY A 345 -6.05 -10.43 -32.46
N GLY A 346 -4.90 -10.52 -33.12
CA GLY A 346 -4.58 -9.75 -34.33
C GLY A 346 -5.23 -10.32 -35.58
N GLY A 347 -5.68 -9.44 -36.48
CA GLY A 347 -6.20 -9.79 -37.81
C GLY A 347 -5.12 -10.19 -38.81
N VAL A 348 -5.50 -10.84 -39.90
CA VAL A 348 -4.58 -11.28 -40.95
C VAL A 348 -5.16 -11.09 -42.33
N GLU A 349 -4.28 -11.12 -43.36
CA GLU A 349 -4.66 -11.23 -44.76
C GLU A 349 -4.80 -12.73 -45.13
N ASP A 350 -3.72 -13.48 -45.33
CA ASP A 350 -3.70 -14.86 -45.83
C ASP A 350 -3.31 -15.92 -44.76
N GLY A 351 -3.13 -15.56 -43.52
CA GLY A 351 -2.69 -16.43 -42.42
C GLY A 351 -3.80 -16.92 -41.51
N ILE A 352 -3.43 -17.47 -40.39
CA ILE A 352 -4.36 -17.76 -39.28
C ILE A 352 -4.50 -16.53 -38.39
N ALA A 353 -5.70 -15.99 -38.26
CA ALA A 353 -5.97 -14.88 -37.38
C ALA A 353 -5.65 -15.23 -35.90
N GLY A 354 -5.16 -14.25 -35.15
CA GLY A 354 -4.80 -14.44 -33.77
C GLY A 354 -6.03 -14.73 -32.89
N SER A 355 -5.92 -15.72 -32.02
CA SER A 355 -6.95 -15.98 -30.99
C SER A 355 -6.92 -14.89 -29.91
N GLY A 356 -8.07 -14.59 -29.33
CA GLY A 356 -8.15 -13.77 -28.12
C GLY A 356 -7.56 -14.50 -26.91
N GLY A 357 -7.08 -13.75 -25.93
CA GLY A 357 -6.63 -14.29 -24.64
C GLY A 357 -7.81 -14.70 -23.77
N ASP A 358 -7.68 -15.79 -23.04
CA ASP A 358 -8.68 -16.23 -22.07
C ASP A 358 -8.90 -15.20 -20.95
N GLY A 359 -10.05 -15.29 -20.28
CA GLY A 359 -10.33 -14.52 -19.07
C GLY A 359 -9.57 -15.00 -17.84
N GLU A 360 -9.71 -14.28 -16.76
CA GLU A 360 -9.14 -14.59 -15.45
C GLU A 360 -10.02 -14.02 -14.33
N CYS A 361 -9.92 -14.59 -13.12
CA CYS A 361 -10.56 -14.04 -11.94
C CYS A 361 -9.55 -13.97 -10.78
N TRP A 362 -9.48 -12.80 -10.13
CA TRP A 362 -8.71 -12.61 -8.90
C TRP A 362 -9.65 -12.32 -7.74
N VAL A 363 -9.44 -13.00 -6.62
CA VAL A 363 -10.14 -12.73 -5.36
C VAL A 363 -9.10 -12.35 -4.32
N LEU A 364 -9.18 -11.12 -3.81
CA LEU A 364 -8.28 -10.57 -2.82
C LEU A 364 -9.04 -10.45 -1.49
N ILE A 365 -8.56 -11.12 -0.44
CA ILE A 365 -9.20 -11.16 0.87
C ILE A 365 -8.38 -10.32 1.86
N PHE A 366 -9.07 -9.40 2.54
CA PHE A 366 -8.53 -8.50 3.57
C PHE A 366 -9.10 -8.80 4.94
#